data_edf144ac3fa692b2465a070c0770dfb7
#
_entry.id   edf144ac3fa692b2465a070c0770dfb7
#
_cell.length_a   1.000
_cell.length_b   1.000
_cell.length_c   1.000
_cell.angle_alpha   90.00
_cell.angle_beta   90.00
_cell.angle_gamma   90.00
#
_symmetry.space_group_name_H-M   'P 1'
#
loop_
_entity.id
_entity.type
_entity.pdbx_description
1 polymer ?
#
loop_
_entity_poly.entity_id
_entity_poly.type
_entity_poly.pdbx_seq_one_letter_code
_entity_poly.pdbx_strand_id
1 'polypeptide(L)'
;MSKRRDAVPRPLKRSEYEIVFITTEAQKGWTDCLAAARNAMVEAWDMLTRERDLQSARLYPLKGQLRYGTYQGRTFERYQYKFTDGGRLWYFIEPAEKGSITAGRVSLERCLTGHPKETE
;
A
#
# COMPACT_ATOMS: atom_id res chain seq x y z
N MET A 1 9.51 2.62 23.40
CA MET A 1 10.87 2.19 23.77
C MET A 1 11.11 0.76 23.27
N SER A 2 12.19 0.53 22.55
CA SER A 2 12.47 -0.81 22.04
C SER A 2 13.01 -1.70 23.16
N LYS A 3 12.64 -2.97 23.10
CA LYS A 3 13.15 -4.00 23.99
C LYS A 3 14.46 -4.54 23.43
N ARG A 4 15.29 -5.10 24.30
CA ARG A 4 16.38 -5.95 23.86
C ARG A 4 15.81 -7.07 23.00
N ARG A 5 16.41 -7.41 21.90
CA ARG A 5 15.98 -8.48 20.99
C ARG A 5 14.78 -8.14 20.11
N ASP A 6 14.32 -6.90 20.11
CA ASP A 6 13.35 -6.48 19.09
C ASP A 6 14.04 -6.56 17.72
N ALA A 7 13.28 -6.98 16.72
CA ALA A 7 13.77 -7.00 15.35
C ALA A 7 14.07 -5.57 14.88
N VAL A 8 15.17 -5.41 14.15
CA VAL A 8 15.51 -4.12 13.56
C VAL A 8 14.57 -3.88 12.37
N PRO A 9 13.81 -2.80 12.37
CA PRO A 9 12.96 -2.49 11.22
C PRO A 9 13.81 -2.16 9.99
N ARG A 10 13.34 -2.55 8.81
CA ARG A 10 14.05 -2.26 7.57
C ARG A 10 13.98 -0.76 7.27
N PRO A 11 15.14 -0.10 7.14
CA PRO A 11 15.13 1.33 6.81
C PRO A 11 14.79 1.55 5.34
N LEU A 12 14.30 2.75 5.04
CA LEU A 12 13.96 3.16 3.68
C LEU A 12 15.05 4.07 3.13
N LYS A 13 15.31 3.95 1.83
CA LYS A 13 16.15 4.90 1.10
C LYS A 13 15.39 6.21 0.90
N ARG A 14 16.11 7.30 0.69
CA ARG A 14 15.50 8.61 0.38
C ARG A 14 14.66 8.57 -0.90
N SER A 15 14.99 7.69 -1.83
CA SER A 15 14.25 7.51 -3.09
C SER A 15 13.02 6.63 -2.94
N GLU A 16 12.88 5.93 -1.82
CA GLU A 16 11.75 5.04 -1.57
C GLU A 16 10.60 5.80 -0.90
N TYR A 17 9.39 5.24 -1.02
CA TYR A 17 8.20 5.76 -0.37
C TYR A 17 7.92 4.95 0.88
N GLU A 18 7.51 5.63 1.94
CA GLU A 18 7.03 4.92 3.13
C GLU A 18 5.61 4.43 2.91
N ILE A 19 5.24 3.37 3.63
CA ILE A 19 3.88 2.83 3.58
C ILE A 19 3.21 3.12 4.90
N VAL A 20 2.01 3.71 4.87
CA VAL A 20 1.23 4.02 6.07
C VAL A 20 -0.18 3.49 5.92
N PHE A 21 -0.81 3.12 7.04
CA PHE A 21 -2.22 2.77 7.05
C PHE A 21 -3.04 4.03 7.23
N ILE A 22 -4.08 4.22 6.41
CA ILE A 22 -4.99 5.36 6.57
C ILE A 22 -6.37 4.92 7.03
N THR A 23 -6.59 3.63 7.21
CA THR A 23 -7.83 3.07 7.79
C THR A 23 -7.49 1.95 8.77
N THR A 24 -8.39 1.70 9.71
CA THR A 24 -8.27 0.56 10.62
C THR A 24 -8.38 -0.75 9.86
N GLU A 25 -9.24 -0.80 8.85
CA GLU A 25 -9.40 -1.98 8.00
C GLU A 25 -8.11 -2.34 7.28
N ALA A 26 -7.37 -1.35 6.78
CA ALA A 26 -6.09 -1.61 6.12
C ALA A 26 -5.08 -2.23 7.09
N GLN A 27 -5.02 -1.73 8.32
CA GLN A 27 -4.11 -2.26 9.34
C GLN A 27 -4.43 -3.71 9.68
N LYS A 28 -5.70 -4.02 9.91
CA LYS A 28 -6.16 -5.37 10.18
C LYS A 28 -5.95 -6.29 8.97
N GLY A 29 -6.31 -5.81 7.79
CA GLY A 29 -6.18 -6.54 6.55
C GLY A 29 -4.73 -6.88 6.21
N TRP A 30 -3.80 -6.00 6.50
CA TRP A 30 -2.37 -6.26 6.30
C TRP A 30 -1.92 -7.49 7.08
N THR A 31 -2.34 -7.59 8.35
CA THR A 31 -2.04 -8.76 9.17
C THR A 31 -2.62 -10.03 8.58
N ASP A 32 -3.88 -9.97 8.10
CA ASP A 32 -4.53 -11.12 7.44
C ASP A 32 -3.81 -11.53 6.17
N CYS A 33 -3.39 -10.56 5.37
CA CYS A 33 -2.65 -10.81 4.12
C CYS A 33 -1.29 -11.45 4.41
N LEU A 34 -0.58 -10.98 5.45
CA LEU A 34 0.67 -11.59 5.87
C LEU A 34 0.48 -13.05 6.27
N ALA A 35 -0.60 -13.35 7.00
CA ALA A 35 -0.90 -14.71 7.41
C ALA A 35 -1.23 -15.60 6.22
N ALA A 36 -1.91 -15.06 5.21
CA ALA A 36 -2.35 -15.81 4.04
C ALA A 36 -1.25 -15.99 2.98
N ALA A 37 -0.37 -15.00 2.78
CA ALA A 37 0.58 -14.99 1.66
C ALA A 37 1.81 -14.15 1.98
N ARG A 38 2.60 -14.57 2.96
CA ARG A 38 3.74 -13.78 3.46
C ARG A 38 4.73 -13.39 2.36
N ASN A 39 5.15 -14.34 1.53
CA ASN A 39 6.15 -14.04 0.50
C ASN A 39 5.62 -13.04 -0.54
N ALA A 40 4.36 -13.20 -0.94
CA ALA A 40 3.73 -12.24 -1.85
C ALA A 40 3.62 -10.85 -1.21
N MET A 41 3.39 -10.78 0.10
CA MET A 41 3.34 -9.51 0.81
C MET A 41 4.70 -8.85 0.97
N VAL A 42 5.78 -9.64 1.08
CA VAL A 42 7.14 -9.10 1.05
C VAL A 42 7.41 -8.46 -0.31
N GLU A 43 7.05 -9.14 -1.39
CA GLU A 43 7.19 -8.59 -2.75
C GLU A 43 6.32 -7.34 -2.94
N ALA A 44 5.11 -7.35 -2.39
CA ALA A 44 4.23 -6.17 -2.43
C ALA A 44 4.87 -4.99 -1.71
N TRP A 45 5.47 -5.22 -0.55
CA TRP A 45 6.17 -4.16 0.19
C TRP A 45 7.28 -3.54 -0.66
N ASP A 46 8.08 -4.37 -1.32
CA ASP A 46 9.14 -3.90 -2.21
C ASP A 46 8.56 -3.11 -3.39
N MET A 47 7.50 -3.61 -4.01
CA MET A 47 6.84 -2.93 -5.13
C MET A 47 6.30 -1.56 -4.72
N LEU A 48 5.60 -1.49 -3.60
CA LEU A 48 4.99 -0.23 -3.15
C LEU A 48 6.04 0.80 -2.75
N THR A 49 7.13 0.40 -2.14
CA THR A 49 8.18 1.34 -1.73
C THR A 49 9.01 1.84 -2.89
N ARG A 50 9.19 1.05 -3.94
CA ARG A 50 10.10 1.35 -5.06
C ARG A 50 9.39 1.75 -6.35
N GLU A 51 8.29 1.07 -6.68
CA GLU A 51 7.65 1.18 -8.00
C GLU A 51 6.12 1.21 -7.92
N ARG A 52 5.57 1.95 -6.95
CA ARG A 52 4.13 2.01 -6.63
C ARG A 52 3.22 2.47 -7.76
N ASP A 53 3.76 3.06 -8.81
CA ASP A 53 2.98 3.53 -9.95
C ASP A 53 3.42 2.91 -11.28
N LEU A 54 4.26 1.90 -11.23
CA LEU A 54 4.68 1.17 -12.43
C LEU A 54 3.53 0.25 -12.87
N GLN A 55 2.78 0.70 -13.87
CA GLN A 55 1.58 0.01 -14.33
C GLN A 55 1.90 -1.30 -15.04
N SER A 56 1.10 -2.31 -14.73
CA SER A 56 1.20 -3.64 -15.30
C SER A 56 -0.16 -4.33 -15.19
N ALA A 57 -0.26 -5.60 -15.58
CA ALA A 57 -1.48 -6.37 -15.37
C ALA A 57 -1.84 -6.53 -13.89
N ARG A 58 -0.87 -6.35 -12.97
CA ARG A 58 -1.07 -6.50 -11.54
C ARG A 58 -1.15 -5.17 -10.77
N LEU A 59 -0.73 -4.07 -11.38
CA LEU A 59 -0.70 -2.77 -10.71
C LEU A 59 -1.25 -1.70 -11.63
N TYR A 60 -2.35 -1.07 -11.26
CA TYR A 60 -3.01 -0.08 -12.11
C TYR A 60 -4.00 0.77 -11.31
N PRO A 61 -4.31 1.98 -11.78
CA PRO A 61 -5.39 2.76 -11.18
C PRO A 61 -6.75 2.09 -11.46
N LEU A 62 -7.65 2.16 -10.49
CA LEU A 62 -9.01 1.66 -10.67
C LEU A 62 -9.76 2.53 -11.66
N LYS A 63 -10.92 2.05 -12.11
CA LYS A 63 -11.73 2.71 -13.14
C LYS A 63 -13.09 3.14 -12.59
N GLY A 64 -13.76 4.00 -13.34
CA GLY A 64 -15.12 4.45 -13.02
C GLY A 64 -15.18 5.19 -11.70
N GLN A 65 -16.18 4.90 -10.91
CA GLN A 65 -16.42 5.57 -9.62
C GLN A 65 -15.32 5.28 -8.59
N LEU A 66 -14.57 4.18 -8.73
CA LEU A 66 -13.52 3.80 -7.81
C LEU A 66 -12.19 4.48 -8.12
N ARG A 67 -12.06 5.13 -9.29
CA ARG A 67 -10.79 5.70 -9.72
C ARG A 67 -10.24 6.75 -8.77
N TYR A 68 -11.12 7.52 -8.16
CA TYR A 68 -10.70 8.58 -7.24
C TYR A 68 -11.28 8.37 -5.86
N GLY A 69 -10.50 8.72 -4.86
CA GLY A 69 -10.94 8.73 -3.48
C GLY A 69 -10.47 9.99 -2.78
N THR A 70 -11.07 10.28 -1.64
CA THR A 70 -10.75 11.48 -0.86
C THR A 70 -10.14 11.07 0.46
N TYR A 71 -9.05 11.75 0.83
CA TYR A 71 -8.41 11.56 2.12
C TYR A 71 -7.91 12.91 2.62
N GLN A 72 -8.32 13.29 3.82
CA GLN A 72 -7.95 14.57 4.46
C GLN A 72 -8.22 15.77 3.54
N GLY A 73 -9.39 15.80 2.91
CA GLY A 73 -9.81 16.90 2.06
C GLY A 73 -9.17 16.96 0.68
N ARG A 74 -8.33 16.00 0.35
CA ARG A 74 -7.66 15.92 -0.96
C ARG A 74 -8.15 14.73 -1.75
N THR A 75 -8.19 14.88 -3.07
CA THR A 75 -8.60 13.83 -3.99
C THR A 75 -7.36 13.16 -4.58
N PHE A 76 -7.34 11.83 -4.54
CA PHE A 76 -6.25 11.03 -5.07
C PHE A 76 -6.79 10.00 -6.05
N GLU A 77 -5.96 9.63 -7.02
CA GLU A 77 -6.22 8.48 -7.86
C GLU A 77 -5.99 7.22 -7.04
N ARG A 78 -6.95 6.28 -7.11
CA ARG A 78 -6.86 5.03 -6.33
C ARG A 78 -6.20 3.95 -7.17
N TYR A 79 -5.09 3.41 -6.65
CA TYR A 79 -4.36 2.32 -7.28
C TYR A 79 -4.72 0.99 -6.62
N GLN A 80 -4.65 -0.07 -7.42
CA GLN A 80 -4.82 -1.43 -6.96
C GLN A 80 -3.59 -2.25 -7.33
N TYR A 81 -3.06 -3.01 -6.38
CA TYR A 81 -2.02 -4.00 -6.62
C TYR A 81 -2.55 -5.39 -6.27
N LYS A 82 -2.45 -6.29 -7.24
CA LYS A 82 -2.82 -7.71 -7.05
C LYS A 82 -1.60 -8.46 -6.55
N PHE A 83 -1.49 -8.67 -5.26
CA PHE A 83 -0.34 -9.38 -4.70
C PHE A 83 -0.48 -10.89 -4.82
N THR A 84 -1.71 -11.40 -5.00
CA THR A 84 -2.03 -12.77 -5.41
C THR A 84 -3.19 -12.70 -6.39
N ASP A 85 -3.64 -13.85 -6.92
CA ASP A 85 -4.78 -13.87 -7.84
C ASP A 85 -6.05 -13.29 -7.20
N GLY A 86 -6.26 -13.54 -5.91
CA GLY A 86 -7.41 -12.98 -5.19
C GLY A 86 -7.09 -11.74 -4.39
N GLY A 87 -5.87 -11.64 -3.87
CA GLY A 87 -5.49 -10.58 -2.93
C GLY A 87 -5.33 -9.21 -3.58
N ARG A 88 -5.77 -8.19 -2.88
CA ARG A 88 -5.76 -6.81 -3.40
C ARG A 88 -5.31 -5.84 -2.34
N LEU A 89 -4.46 -4.88 -2.75
CA LEU A 89 -4.11 -3.70 -1.95
C LEU A 89 -4.63 -2.47 -2.68
N TRP A 90 -5.37 -1.61 -1.97
CA TRP A 90 -5.81 -0.32 -2.50
C TRP A 90 -5.07 0.79 -1.78
N TYR A 91 -4.55 1.74 -2.53
CA TYR A 91 -3.74 2.80 -1.95
C TYR A 91 -3.77 4.08 -2.78
N PHE A 92 -3.41 5.17 -2.11
CA PHE A 92 -3.15 6.46 -2.74
C PHE A 92 -1.65 6.73 -2.68
N ILE A 93 -1.15 7.51 -3.63
CA ILE A 93 0.25 7.92 -3.68
C ILE A 93 0.32 9.40 -3.33
N GLU A 94 1.07 9.74 -2.29
CA GLU A 94 1.26 11.12 -1.86
C GLU A 94 2.73 11.50 -2.05
N PRO A 95 3.02 12.61 -2.77
CA PRO A 95 4.39 13.09 -2.89
C PRO A 95 4.90 13.56 -1.54
N ALA A 96 6.23 13.58 -1.39
CA ALA A 96 6.86 14.01 -0.16
C ALA A 96 6.59 15.49 0.09
N GLU A 97 6.39 15.81 1.37
CA GLU A 97 6.40 17.19 1.82
C GLU A 97 7.85 17.67 1.96
N LYS A 98 8.02 18.99 1.92
CA LYS A 98 9.34 19.61 2.10
C LYS A 98 9.93 19.18 3.46
N GLY A 99 11.17 18.70 3.43
CA GLY A 99 11.85 18.23 4.64
C GLY A 99 11.63 16.77 4.98
N SER A 100 10.86 16.03 4.18
CA SER A 100 10.65 14.61 4.38
C SER A 100 11.92 13.81 4.15
N ILE A 101 12.07 12.69 4.88
CA ILE A 101 13.21 11.79 4.72
C ILE A 101 13.04 10.90 3.50
N THR A 102 11.80 10.55 3.15
CA THR A 102 11.48 9.68 2.03
C THR A 102 10.93 10.48 0.85
N ALA A 103 10.84 9.84 -0.32
CA ALA A 103 10.36 10.49 -1.54
C ALA A 103 8.84 10.71 -1.55
N GLY A 104 8.11 10.04 -0.66
CA GLY A 104 6.67 10.19 -0.55
C GLY A 104 6.06 9.12 0.32
N ARG A 105 4.76 8.94 0.18
CA ARG A 105 3.98 8.05 1.04
C ARG A 105 2.99 7.25 0.22
N VAL A 106 2.93 5.95 0.49
CA VAL A 106 1.88 5.07 0.00
C VAL A 106 0.87 4.91 1.12
N SER A 107 -0.33 5.46 0.91
CA SER A 107 -1.38 5.50 1.91
C SER A 107 -2.34 4.35 1.68
N LEU A 108 -2.18 3.27 2.44
CA LEU A 108 -2.98 2.06 2.30
C LEU A 108 -4.40 2.27 2.82
N GLU A 109 -5.37 2.09 1.95
CA GLU A 109 -6.78 2.23 2.24
C GLU A 109 -7.43 0.88 2.56
N ARG A 110 -7.08 -0.18 1.82
CA ARG A 110 -7.62 -1.53 2.01
C ARG A 110 -6.55 -2.58 1.72
N CYS A 111 -6.57 -3.65 2.52
CA CYS A 111 -5.74 -4.84 2.30
C CYS A 111 -6.67 -6.05 2.38
N LEU A 112 -6.88 -6.72 1.26
CA LEU A 112 -7.89 -7.77 1.14
C LEU A 112 -7.25 -9.07 0.67
N THR A 113 -7.61 -10.17 1.31
CA THR A 113 -7.16 -11.51 0.91
C THR A 113 -7.92 -12.04 -0.30
N GLY A 114 -9.07 -11.43 -0.64
CA GLY A 114 -9.90 -11.83 -1.75
C GLY A 114 -10.40 -10.64 -2.57
N HIS A 115 -11.08 -10.91 -3.66
CA HIS A 115 -11.63 -9.87 -4.54
C HIS A 115 -12.60 -8.97 -3.79
N PRO A 116 -12.45 -7.64 -3.89
CA PRO A 116 -13.50 -6.74 -3.41
C PRO A 116 -14.72 -6.85 -4.33
N LYS A 117 -15.90 -6.85 -3.75
CA LYS A 117 -17.17 -6.94 -4.50
C LYS A 117 -17.33 -5.79 -5.50
N GLU A 118 -16.79 -4.63 -5.15
CA GLU A 118 -16.92 -3.42 -5.94
C GLU A 118 -16.21 -3.50 -7.30
N THR A 119 -15.28 -4.44 -7.47
CA THR A 119 -14.48 -4.59 -8.69
C THR A 119 -14.84 -5.83 -9.51
N GLU A 120 -15.84 -6.57 -9.12
CA GLU A 120 -16.31 -7.74 -9.87
C GLU A 120 -17.07 -7.34 -11.10
#